data_960395b62c241c1a1fb44a0b80c7807d
#
_entry.id   960395b62c241c1a1fb44a0b80c7807d
#
_cell.length_a   1.000
_cell.length_b   1.000
_cell.length_c   1.000
_cell.angle_alpha   90.00
_cell.angle_beta   90.00
_cell.angle_gamma   90.00
#
_symmetry.space_group_name_H-M   'P 1'
#
loop_
_entity.id
_entity.type
_entity.pdbx_description
1 polymer ?
#
loop_
_entity_poly.entity_id
_entity_poly.type
_entity_poly.pdbx_seq_one_letter_code
_entity_poly.pdbx_strand_id
1 'polypeptide(L)'
;MMPVRSSFLLGLGLLGSAALTAAEETVLGAYIFARHGDRTPKSNPPAELTELGYSQIYMTGSYYRSRYISDNSTLQIQGISPDVLVPAQVATSAPSDEVLQKSATAFFQGLYPPVGGEMASMTLRNGEKVEAPMNGYQLVFVDQSEHGKDSENTLWLQGTSDCHNAKVSSDSYFDSELFEEMLESTEGFYESLVPMLENTFPPEDISFRNAYMVFDALNVANIHNSSFPSDELLTKETFAQLQYLANTYEFNLAWSESEPIRAIAGSTLATDILASLTSFVKSKGKKGSKLNVQFGAYANFLAFFGLAQLPKANVDFTGIPNYASSMVFELVTESEDEFPETKDINVRFSFHNGTIEGSDAESKPTAFPLFGQSETVLPWSEFVSHMKEIGVPTDQTEWCEMCGSTSGKCAAIAGESLTASSGNGISRIVAGVIGALVTLAVVLGLQTLVLLAGGFRLVRKSKVVTELQFEKQLSVNTA
;
A
#
# COMPACT_ATOMS: atom_id res chain seq x y z
N MET A 1 -74.46 28.85 57.86
CA MET A 1 -73.26 27.95 57.80
C MET A 1 -72.58 28.20 56.45
N MET A 2 -71.50 28.96 56.44
CA MET A 2 -70.69 29.28 55.24
C MET A 2 -69.63 28.26 55.07
N PRO A 3 -69.30 27.77 53.81
CA PRO A 3 -68.16 26.95 53.57
C PRO A 3 -66.90 27.81 53.28
N VAL A 4 -65.81 27.44 53.91
CA VAL A 4 -64.45 28.00 53.76
C VAL A 4 -63.87 27.55 52.38
N ARG A 5 -63.40 28.56 51.58
CA ARG A 5 -62.64 28.32 50.34
C ARG A 5 -61.17 28.22 50.72
N SER A 6 -60.59 27.06 50.49
CA SER A 6 -59.12 26.81 50.48
C SER A 6 -58.57 27.14 49.09
N SER A 7 -57.69 28.10 48.99
CA SER A 7 -56.93 28.44 47.77
C SER A 7 -55.64 27.63 47.75
N PHE A 8 -55.52 26.71 46.80
CA PHE A 8 -54.29 26.00 46.49
C PHE A 8 -53.50 26.85 45.46
N LEU A 9 -52.36 27.36 45.88
CA LEU A 9 -51.34 27.93 44.97
C LEU A 9 -50.54 26.78 44.35
N LEU A 10 -50.75 26.54 43.05
CA LEU A 10 -49.86 25.71 42.24
C LEU A 10 -48.64 26.55 41.88
N GLY A 11 -47.49 26.20 42.48
CA GLY A 11 -46.19 26.66 42.04
C GLY A 11 -45.76 25.88 40.76
N LEU A 12 -45.77 26.54 39.61
CA LEU A 12 -45.14 26.05 38.38
C LEU A 12 -43.61 26.16 38.55
N GLY A 13 -42.97 25.06 38.89
CA GLY A 13 -41.53 24.91 38.78
C GLY A 13 -41.16 24.74 37.30
N LEU A 14 -40.57 25.75 36.66
CA LEU A 14 -39.86 25.66 35.41
C LEU A 14 -38.60 24.81 35.63
N LEU A 15 -38.68 23.50 35.38
CA LEU A 15 -37.51 22.65 35.14
C LEU A 15 -36.96 23.02 33.75
N GLY A 16 -35.99 23.93 33.74
CA GLY A 16 -35.15 24.16 32.56
C GLY A 16 -34.36 22.91 32.27
N SER A 17 -34.82 22.11 31.28
CA SER A 17 -34.02 21.09 30.66
C SER A 17 -32.87 21.80 29.95
N ALA A 18 -31.69 21.86 30.59
CA ALA A 18 -30.46 22.12 29.87
C ALA A 18 -30.28 20.93 28.91
N ALA A 19 -30.61 21.14 27.65
CA ALA A 19 -30.16 20.25 26.61
C ALA A 19 -28.62 20.33 26.64
N LEU A 20 -27.97 19.32 27.17
CA LEU A 20 -26.55 19.09 26.90
C LEU A 20 -26.46 18.93 25.39
N THR A 21 -26.09 19.98 24.68
CA THR A 21 -25.61 19.88 23.31
C THR A 21 -24.34 19.03 23.40
N ALA A 22 -24.40 17.77 22.98
CA ALA A 22 -23.19 17.02 22.75
C ALA A 22 -22.33 17.85 21.79
N ALA A 23 -21.09 18.09 22.17
CA ALA A 23 -20.16 18.77 21.29
C ALA A 23 -20.09 17.98 19.97
N GLU A 24 -20.16 18.71 18.85
CA GLU A 24 -20.10 18.08 17.53
C GLU A 24 -18.67 17.59 17.28
N GLU A 25 -18.53 16.30 16.95
CA GLU A 25 -17.24 15.72 16.67
C GLU A 25 -16.63 16.34 15.43
N THR A 26 -15.38 16.77 15.52
CA THR A 26 -14.61 17.39 14.44
C THR A 26 -13.52 16.43 13.97
N VAL A 27 -13.39 16.25 12.64
CA VAL A 27 -12.27 15.53 12.00
C VAL A 27 -11.13 16.52 11.73
N LEU A 28 -9.99 16.31 12.38
CA LEU A 28 -8.80 17.16 12.23
C LEU A 28 -7.97 16.75 11.01
N GLY A 29 -7.92 15.44 10.71
CA GLY A 29 -7.17 14.88 9.61
C GLY A 29 -7.46 13.39 9.48
N ALA A 30 -7.05 12.81 8.34
CA ALA A 30 -7.25 11.39 8.07
C ALA A 30 -6.07 10.78 7.30
N TYR A 31 -5.85 9.49 7.53
CA TYR A 31 -4.97 8.64 6.73
C TYR A 31 -5.78 7.50 6.15
N ILE A 32 -5.76 7.37 4.82
CA ILE A 32 -6.43 6.31 4.06
C ILE A 32 -5.37 5.39 3.48
N PHE A 33 -5.51 4.09 3.72
CA PHE A 33 -4.78 3.07 2.98
C PHE A 33 -5.76 2.30 2.11
N ALA A 34 -5.54 2.29 0.79
CA ALA A 34 -6.47 1.74 -0.18
C ALA A 34 -5.82 0.63 -1.02
N ARG A 35 -6.60 -0.42 -1.32
CA ARG A 35 -6.27 -1.43 -2.31
C ARG A 35 -6.58 -0.92 -3.71
N HIS A 36 -5.86 -1.44 -4.73
CA HIS A 36 -6.18 -1.21 -6.13
C HIS A 36 -7.59 -1.71 -6.50
N GLY A 37 -8.13 -1.22 -7.61
CA GLY A 37 -9.36 -1.70 -8.23
C GLY A 37 -9.19 -3.06 -8.91
N ASP A 38 -10.27 -3.55 -9.55
CA ASP A 38 -10.26 -4.77 -10.35
C ASP A 38 -9.19 -4.70 -11.45
N ARG A 39 -8.59 -5.85 -11.75
CA ARG A 39 -7.47 -6.00 -12.68
C ARG A 39 -7.52 -7.32 -13.43
N THR A 40 -6.73 -7.43 -14.47
CA THR A 40 -6.47 -8.71 -15.16
C THR A 40 -5.79 -9.72 -14.21
N PRO A 41 -5.93 -11.05 -14.48
CA PRO A 41 -5.44 -12.05 -13.55
C PRO A 41 -3.90 -12.07 -13.46
N LYS A 42 -3.37 -12.38 -12.28
CA LYS A 42 -1.91 -12.54 -12.07
C LYS A 42 -1.30 -13.69 -12.86
N SER A 43 -2.11 -14.65 -13.28
CA SER A 43 -1.66 -15.74 -14.17
C SER A 43 -1.29 -15.28 -15.58
N ASN A 44 -1.63 -14.05 -15.97
CA ASN A 44 -1.30 -13.47 -17.28
C ASN A 44 -0.61 -12.09 -17.09
N PRO A 45 0.66 -12.07 -16.68
CA PRO A 45 1.40 -10.83 -16.43
C PRO A 45 1.77 -10.09 -17.74
N PRO A 46 1.91 -8.74 -17.70
CA PRO A 46 1.67 -7.88 -16.54
C PRO A 46 0.18 -7.72 -16.22
N ALA A 47 -0.16 -7.59 -14.93
CA ALA A 47 -1.52 -7.26 -14.54
C ALA A 47 -1.82 -5.80 -14.90
N GLU A 48 -3.04 -5.54 -15.39
CA GLU A 48 -3.50 -4.21 -15.80
C GLU A 48 -4.82 -3.87 -15.11
N LEU A 49 -4.97 -2.60 -14.68
CA LEU A 49 -6.23 -2.10 -14.13
C LEU A 49 -7.30 -2.11 -15.22
N THR A 50 -8.47 -2.71 -14.94
CA THR A 50 -9.60 -2.73 -15.87
C THR A 50 -10.45 -1.45 -15.77
N GLU A 51 -11.35 -1.25 -16.73
CA GLU A 51 -12.34 -0.16 -16.67
C GLU A 51 -13.29 -0.32 -15.47
N LEU A 52 -13.57 -1.57 -15.06
CA LEU A 52 -14.32 -1.84 -13.84
C LEU A 52 -13.52 -1.36 -12.61
N GLY A 53 -12.22 -1.72 -12.54
CA GLY A 53 -11.34 -1.29 -11.47
C GLY A 53 -11.18 0.22 -11.40
N TYR A 54 -11.05 0.88 -12.56
CA TYR A 54 -11.04 2.33 -12.65
C TYR A 54 -12.33 2.94 -12.06
N SER A 55 -13.50 2.41 -12.44
CA SER A 55 -14.79 2.87 -11.93
C SER A 55 -14.93 2.66 -10.42
N GLN A 56 -14.53 1.48 -9.91
CA GLN A 56 -14.56 1.15 -8.48
C GLN A 56 -13.76 2.15 -7.64
N ILE A 57 -12.54 2.43 -8.05
CA ILE A 57 -11.64 3.35 -7.34
C ILE A 57 -12.12 4.80 -7.45
N TYR A 58 -12.63 5.21 -8.60
CA TYR A 58 -13.25 6.53 -8.78
C TYR A 58 -14.42 6.74 -7.82
N MET A 59 -15.32 5.75 -7.70
CA MET A 59 -16.46 5.80 -6.78
C MET A 59 -16.00 5.89 -5.32
N THR A 60 -15.00 5.11 -4.93
CA THR A 60 -14.39 5.19 -3.60
C THR A 60 -13.81 6.58 -3.32
N GLY A 61 -13.10 7.17 -4.29
CA GLY A 61 -12.61 8.55 -4.19
C GLY A 61 -13.73 9.58 -4.07
N SER A 62 -14.81 9.42 -4.81
CA SER A 62 -16.01 10.29 -4.76
C SER A 62 -16.72 10.21 -3.42
N TYR A 63 -16.78 9.02 -2.80
CA TYR A 63 -17.28 8.85 -1.45
C TYR A 63 -16.43 9.65 -0.43
N TYR A 64 -15.11 9.51 -0.49
CA TYR A 64 -14.22 10.24 0.43
C TYR A 64 -14.25 11.75 0.19
N ARG A 65 -14.52 12.20 -1.04
CA ARG A 65 -14.85 13.61 -1.28
C ARG A 65 -16.06 14.05 -0.48
N SER A 66 -17.18 13.31 -0.59
CA SER A 66 -18.42 13.64 0.11
C SER A 66 -18.27 13.59 1.62
N ARG A 67 -17.34 12.78 2.14
CA ARG A 67 -17.09 12.63 3.58
C ARG A 67 -16.12 13.69 4.12
N TYR A 68 -15.00 13.93 3.45
CA TYR A 68 -13.88 14.71 4.02
C TYR A 68 -13.61 16.05 3.36
N ILE A 69 -14.07 16.24 2.13
CA ILE A 69 -13.72 17.41 1.32
C ILE A 69 -14.90 18.37 1.20
N SER A 70 -16.08 17.86 0.92
CA SER A 70 -17.28 18.66 0.66
C SER A 70 -17.66 19.52 1.85
N ASP A 71 -17.95 20.80 1.62
CA ASP A 71 -18.41 21.78 2.62
C ASP A 71 -19.78 21.44 3.25
N ASN A 72 -20.55 20.57 2.61
CA ASN A 72 -21.83 20.07 3.13
C ASN A 72 -21.67 18.85 4.06
N SER A 73 -20.45 18.36 4.26
CA SER A 73 -20.18 17.20 5.11
C SER A 73 -20.03 17.61 6.58
N THR A 74 -20.73 16.92 7.48
CA THR A 74 -20.52 17.04 8.91
C THR A 74 -19.17 16.47 9.37
N LEU A 75 -18.51 15.69 8.53
CA LEU A 75 -17.21 15.08 8.76
C LEU A 75 -16.11 15.69 7.86
N GLN A 76 -16.36 16.88 7.32
CA GLN A 76 -15.32 17.59 6.58
C GLN A 76 -14.08 17.79 7.45
N ILE A 77 -12.93 17.49 6.91
CA ILE A 77 -11.66 17.74 7.61
C ILE A 77 -11.52 19.24 7.85
N GLN A 78 -11.27 19.61 9.09
CA GLN A 78 -11.18 21.01 9.52
C GLN A 78 -10.21 21.83 8.66
N GLY A 79 -10.75 22.83 7.94
CA GLY A 79 -9.98 23.76 7.12
C GLY A 79 -9.32 23.14 5.88
N ILE A 80 -9.82 22.00 5.38
CA ILE A 80 -9.47 21.49 4.05
C ILE A 80 -10.15 22.33 2.97
N SER A 81 -9.50 22.49 1.81
CA SER A 81 -10.11 23.20 0.68
C SER A 81 -11.19 22.33 0.04
N PRO A 82 -12.45 22.82 -0.09
CA PRO A 82 -13.57 21.98 -0.54
C PRO A 82 -13.62 21.74 -2.05
N ASP A 83 -13.04 22.61 -2.86
CA ASP A 83 -13.16 22.56 -4.33
C ASP A 83 -11.83 22.36 -5.02
N VAL A 84 -10.87 23.22 -4.73
CA VAL A 84 -9.57 23.22 -5.40
C VAL A 84 -8.56 22.45 -4.56
N LEU A 85 -7.85 21.51 -5.20
CA LEU A 85 -6.74 20.80 -4.57
C LEU A 85 -5.66 21.77 -4.12
N VAL A 86 -5.36 21.74 -2.83
CA VAL A 86 -4.20 22.43 -2.24
C VAL A 86 -3.14 21.37 -1.94
N PRO A 87 -2.03 21.31 -2.69
CA PRO A 87 -1.03 20.25 -2.56
C PRO A 87 -0.44 20.11 -1.14
N ALA A 88 -0.38 21.20 -0.37
CA ALA A 88 0.11 21.16 1.01
C ALA A 88 -0.88 20.49 1.99
N GLN A 89 -2.13 20.30 1.61
CA GLN A 89 -3.17 19.69 2.44
C GLN A 89 -3.35 18.20 2.20
N VAL A 90 -2.86 17.69 1.06
CA VAL A 90 -3.10 16.32 0.63
C VAL A 90 -1.77 15.69 0.21
N ALA A 91 -1.47 14.52 0.76
CA ALA A 91 -0.36 13.68 0.30
C ALA A 91 -0.92 12.39 -0.28
N THR A 92 -0.27 11.89 -1.32
CA THR A 92 -0.60 10.60 -1.91
C THR A 92 0.66 9.86 -2.31
N SER A 93 0.67 8.55 -2.08
CA SER A 93 1.76 7.68 -2.48
C SER A 93 1.25 6.32 -2.95
N ALA A 94 1.97 5.74 -3.87
CA ALA A 94 1.75 4.37 -4.34
C ALA A 94 3.08 3.77 -4.80
N PRO A 95 3.27 2.45 -4.70
CA PRO A 95 4.36 1.76 -5.39
C PRO A 95 4.37 2.08 -6.89
N SER A 96 5.52 1.90 -7.54
CA SER A 96 5.66 2.15 -8.99
C SER A 96 4.92 1.14 -9.88
N ASP A 97 4.22 0.18 -9.28
CA ASP A 97 3.32 -0.74 -9.96
C ASP A 97 2.21 0.00 -10.74
N GLU A 98 1.99 -0.43 -11.98
CA GLU A 98 1.07 0.27 -12.89
C GLU A 98 -0.38 0.27 -12.38
N VAL A 99 -0.84 -0.87 -11.82
CA VAL A 99 -2.20 -1.01 -11.31
C VAL A 99 -2.43 -0.08 -10.11
N LEU A 100 -1.42 0.02 -9.21
CA LEU A 100 -1.48 0.88 -8.03
C LEU A 100 -1.40 2.37 -8.39
N GLN A 101 -0.52 2.76 -9.32
CA GLN A 101 -0.39 4.14 -9.80
C GLN A 101 -1.67 4.61 -10.52
N LYS A 102 -2.24 3.78 -11.39
CA LYS A 102 -3.51 4.06 -12.07
C LYS A 102 -4.66 4.13 -11.09
N SER A 103 -4.71 3.25 -10.08
CA SER A 103 -5.71 3.29 -9.02
C SER A 103 -5.62 4.59 -8.21
N ALA A 104 -4.41 4.99 -7.79
CA ALA A 104 -4.23 6.27 -7.10
C ALA A 104 -4.73 7.45 -7.94
N THR A 105 -4.41 7.47 -9.24
CA THR A 105 -4.88 8.52 -10.16
C THR A 105 -6.41 8.53 -10.26
N ALA A 106 -7.04 7.37 -10.43
CA ALA A 106 -8.50 7.22 -10.52
C ALA A 106 -9.21 7.69 -9.25
N PHE A 107 -8.67 7.34 -8.07
CA PHE A 107 -9.19 7.79 -6.78
C PHE A 107 -9.22 9.32 -6.69
N PHE A 108 -8.14 9.97 -7.09
CA PHE A 108 -8.06 11.43 -7.03
C PHE A 108 -8.94 12.14 -8.05
N GLN A 109 -9.28 11.51 -9.16
CA GLN A 109 -10.30 12.03 -10.07
C GLN A 109 -11.69 12.06 -9.40
N GLY A 110 -12.01 11.09 -8.55
CA GLY A 110 -13.22 11.09 -7.74
C GLY A 110 -13.15 12.08 -6.57
N LEU A 111 -11.99 12.15 -5.89
CA LEU A 111 -11.78 13.00 -4.72
C LEU A 111 -11.74 14.50 -5.09
N TYR A 112 -11.07 14.86 -6.18
CA TYR A 112 -10.95 16.21 -6.72
C TYR A 112 -11.35 16.24 -8.21
N PRO A 113 -12.65 16.19 -8.51
CA PRO A 113 -13.14 16.26 -9.88
C PRO A 113 -12.84 17.61 -10.52
N PRO A 114 -12.96 17.76 -11.86
CA PRO A 114 -12.79 19.03 -12.54
C PRO A 114 -13.65 20.14 -11.95
N VAL A 115 -13.07 21.32 -11.74
CA VAL A 115 -13.77 22.47 -11.09
C VAL A 115 -14.40 23.46 -12.05
N GLY A 116 -13.95 23.52 -13.30
CA GLY A 116 -14.49 24.38 -14.36
C GLY A 116 -14.50 25.89 -14.08
N GLY A 117 -14.88 26.67 -15.08
CA GLY A 117 -15.21 28.08 -14.94
C GLY A 117 -14.10 28.96 -14.34
N GLU A 118 -14.46 29.85 -13.44
CA GLU A 118 -13.55 30.80 -12.81
C GLU A 118 -12.44 30.13 -11.97
N MET A 119 -12.76 29.03 -11.30
CA MET A 119 -11.79 28.32 -10.47
C MET A 119 -10.69 27.61 -11.27
N ALA A 120 -10.98 27.29 -12.54
CA ALA A 120 -10.04 26.69 -13.47
C ALA A 120 -9.39 27.67 -14.43
N SER A 121 -9.60 28.96 -14.26
CA SER A 121 -9.20 29.99 -15.23
C SER A 121 -8.18 30.96 -14.64
N MET A 122 -7.32 31.49 -15.52
CA MET A 122 -6.44 32.62 -15.21
C MET A 122 -6.55 33.68 -16.31
N THR A 123 -6.36 34.94 -15.93
CA THR A 123 -6.26 36.05 -16.90
C THR A 123 -4.79 36.37 -17.14
N LEU A 124 -4.38 36.25 -18.39
CA LEU A 124 -3.01 36.59 -18.80
C LEU A 124 -2.81 38.11 -18.80
N ARG A 125 -1.54 38.55 -18.86
CA ARG A 125 -1.18 39.97 -18.89
C ARG A 125 -1.81 40.74 -20.05
N ASN A 126 -2.06 40.09 -21.19
CA ASN A 126 -2.70 40.66 -22.35
C ASN A 126 -4.22 40.79 -22.24
N GLY A 127 -4.83 40.36 -21.10
CA GLY A 127 -6.25 40.36 -20.86
C GLY A 127 -6.98 39.10 -21.35
N GLU A 128 -6.29 38.16 -21.96
CA GLU A 128 -6.85 36.88 -22.41
C GLU A 128 -7.14 35.98 -21.21
N LYS A 129 -8.35 35.39 -21.18
CA LYS A 129 -8.73 34.38 -20.18
C LYS A 129 -8.42 32.99 -20.74
N VAL A 130 -7.64 32.22 -19.99
CA VAL A 130 -7.26 30.84 -20.30
C VAL A 130 -7.85 29.93 -19.25
N GLU A 131 -8.61 28.93 -19.67
CA GLU A 131 -9.14 27.87 -18.81
C GLU A 131 -8.27 26.61 -18.91
N ALA A 132 -8.08 25.92 -17.77
CA ALA A 132 -7.36 24.64 -17.73
C ALA A 132 -8.10 23.59 -18.58
N PRO A 133 -7.37 22.71 -19.31
CA PRO A 133 -7.96 21.66 -20.14
C PRO A 133 -8.92 20.77 -19.38
N MET A 134 -9.78 20.02 -20.09
CA MET A 134 -10.70 19.03 -19.56
C MET A 134 -11.61 19.61 -18.46
N ASN A 135 -12.16 20.82 -18.71
CA ASN A 135 -13.04 21.53 -17.79
C ASN A 135 -12.40 21.75 -16.40
N GLY A 136 -11.13 22.12 -16.39
CA GLY A 136 -10.43 22.36 -15.14
C GLY A 136 -10.04 21.10 -14.36
N TYR A 137 -9.60 20.06 -15.10
CA TYR A 137 -9.06 18.85 -14.46
C TYR A 137 -7.93 19.19 -13.51
N GLN A 138 -7.99 18.64 -12.29
CA GLN A 138 -7.04 18.92 -11.23
C GLN A 138 -5.87 17.92 -11.27
N LEU A 139 -4.66 18.44 -11.41
CA LEU A 139 -3.47 17.61 -11.47
C LEU A 139 -3.01 17.21 -10.06
N VAL A 140 -3.02 15.93 -9.77
CA VAL A 140 -2.53 15.35 -8.52
C VAL A 140 -1.21 14.67 -8.80
N PHE A 141 -0.22 14.94 -7.97
CA PHE A 141 1.06 14.24 -8.01
C PHE A 141 1.01 13.04 -7.07
N VAL A 142 1.16 11.84 -7.61
CA VAL A 142 1.27 10.60 -6.84
C VAL A 142 2.74 10.31 -6.62
N ASP A 143 3.19 10.41 -5.36
CA ASP A 143 4.55 10.06 -4.97
C ASP A 143 4.79 8.57 -5.23
N GLN A 144 5.82 8.26 -6.00
CA GLN A 144 6.23 6.89 -6.20
C GLN A 144 7.15 6.44 -5.07
N SER A 145 6.75 5.37 -4.39
CA SER A 145 7.68 4.64 -3.54
C SER A 145 8.83 4.09 -4.40
N GLU A 146 10.01 3.92 -3.80
CA GLU A 146 11.24 3.59 -4.54
C GLU A 146 11.08 2.48 -5.60
N HIS A 147 11.83 2.64 -6.70
CA HIS A 147 11.86 1.69 -7.80
C HIS A 147 12.61 0.41 -7.41
N GLY A 148 11.99 -0.75 -7.61
CA GLY A 148 12.58 -2.06 -7.46
C GLY A 148 12.18 -2.99 -8.60
N LYS A 149 12.76 -4.19 -8.65
CA LYS A 149 12.36 -5.21 -9.63
C LYS A 149 10.91 -5.64 -9.46
N ASP A 150 10.45 -5.64 -8.21
CA ASP A 150 9.08 -5.93 -7.82
C ASP A 150 8.52 -4.65 -7.19
N SER A 151 7.94 -3.81 -8.01
CA SER A 151 7.47 -2.48 -7.62
C SER A 151 6.46 -2.50 -6.48
N GLU A 152 5.69 -3.58 -6.37
CA GLU A 152 4.79 -3.81 -5.25
C GLU A 152 5.51 -3.97 -3.91
N ASN A 153 6.78 -4.38 -3.93
CA ASN A 153 7.59 -4.67 -2.75
C ASN A 153 8.59 -3.58 -2.39
N THR A 154 8.48 -2.41 -3.02
CA THR A 154 9.35 -1.29 -2.69
C THR A 154 9.13 -0.79 -1.27
N LEU A 155 10.21 -0.38 -0.62
CA LEU A 155 10.23 0.08 0.77
C LEU A 155 9.68 -0.94 1.78
N TRP A 156 9.76 -2.26 1.43
CA TRP A 156 9.30 -3.32 2.33
C TRP A 156 7.80 -3.25 2.64
N LEU A 157 7.06 -2.57 1.79
CA LEU A 157 5.65 -2.30 2.04
C LEU A 157 4.77 -3.51 1.78
N GLN A 158 5.23 -4.47 0.94
CA GLN A 158 4.46 -5.66 0.63
C GLN A 158 5.26 -6.94 0.89
N GLY A 159 4.56 -7.91 1.42
CA GLY A 159 5.15 -9.21 1.72
C GLY A 159 6.39 -9.09 2.59
N THR A 160 7.32 -10.01 2.40
CA THR A 160 8.54 -10.14 3.19
C THR A 160 9.79 -9.65 2.46
N SER A 161 9.63 -8.86 1.41
CA SER A 161 10.72 -8.40 0.56
C SER A 161 11.77 -7.63 1.35
N ASP A 162 13.04 -7.94 1.04
CA ASP A 162 14.21 -7.37 1.68
C ASP A 162 14.34 -7.60 3.20
N CYS A 163 13.44 -8.38 3.81
CA CYS A 163 13.52 -8.79 5.20
C CYS A 163 13.72 -10.31 5.30
N HIS A 164 14.97 -10.77 5.48
CA HIS A 164 15.30 -12.20 5.49
C HIS A 164 14.53 -12.97 6.57
N ASN A 165 14.52 -12.44 7.80
CA ASN A 165 13.84 -13.10 8.93
C ASN A 165 12.32 -13.21 8.70
N ALA A 166 11.69 -12.19 8.10
CA ALA A 166 10.28 -12.23 7.77
C ALA A 166 9.99 -13.27 6.66
N LYS A 167 10.89 -13.37 5.66
CA LYS A 167 10.75 -14.39 4.62
C LYS A 167 10.87 -15.80 5.19
N VAL A 168 11.86 -16.05 6.05
CA VAL A 168 12.04 -17.36 6.72
C VAL A 168 10.80 -17.71 7.53
N SER A 169 10.26 -16.76 8.29
CA SER A 169 9.03 -16.96 9.04
C SER A 169 7.82 -17.24 8.13
N SER A 170 7.65 -16.49 7.03
CA SER A 170 6.56 -16.74 6.09
C SER A 170 6.69 -18.11 5.41
N ASP A 171 7.89 -18.46 4.95
CA ASP A 171 8.17 -19.75 4.30
C ASP A 171 7.95 -20.93 5.27
N SER A 172 8.15 -20.76 6.59
CA SER A 172 7.91 -21.82 7.59
C SER A 172 6.44 -22.26 7.67
N TYR A 173 5.51 -21.46 7.15
CA TYR A 173 4.11 -21.87 7.03
C TYR A 173 3.95 -23.12 6.15
N PHE A 174 4.76 -23.27 5.10
CA PHE A 174 4.70 -24.42 4.20
C PHE A 174 5.13 -25.74 4.84
N ASP A 175 5.85 -25.67 5.97
CA ASP A 175 6.27 -26.82 6.77
C ASP A 175 5.36 -27.06 7.99
N SER A 176 4.26 -26.29 8.11
CA SER A 176 3.35 -26.39 9.24
C SER A 176 2.34 -27.54 9.08
N GLU A 177 1.94 -28.12 10.21
CA GLU A 177 0.91 -29.16 10.27
C GLU A 177 -0.42 -28.70 9.63
N LEU A 178 -0.79 -27.42 9.85
CA LEU A 178 -1.96 -26.82 9.20
C LEU A 178 -1.85 -26.83 7.67
N PHE A 179 -0.69 -26.49 7.11
CA PHE A 179 -0.52 -26.47 5.66
C PHE A 179 -0.61 -27.88 5.06
N GLU A 180 0.00 -28.88 5.71
CA GLU A 180 -0.07 -30.28 5.29
C GLU A 180 -1.50 -30.80 5.34
N GLU A 181 -2.24 -30.53 6.45
CA GLU A 181 -3.66 -30.89 6.59
C GLU A 181 -4.52 -30.26 5.48
N MET A 182 -4.28 -28.98 5.18
CA MET A 182 -5.03 -28.30 4.12
C MET A 182 -4.71 -28.88 2.73
N LEU A 183 -3.48 -29.26 2.44
CA LEU A 183 -3.11 -29.92 1.19
C LEU A 183 -3.87 -31.25 1.03
N GLU A 184 -3.82 -32.12 2.05
CA GLU A 184 -4.44 -33.43 1.99
C GLU A 184 -5.96 -33.36 1.94
N SER A 185 -6.57 -32.55 2.81
CA SER A 185 -8.03 -32.49 2.94
C SER A 185 -8.73 -31.80 1.77
N THR A 186 -8.01 -31.00 0.98
CA THR A 186 -8.58 -30.23 -0.14
C THR A 186 -8.21 -30.75 -1.52
N GLU A 187 -7.44 -31.86 -1.63
CA GLU A 187 -7.00 -32.45 -2.90
C GLU A 187 -8.17 -32.68 -3.86
N GLY A 188 -9.22 -33.40 -3.44
CA GLY A 188 -10.40 -33.68 -4.25
C GLY A 188 -11.20 -32.41 -4.63
N PHE A 189 -11.15 -31.37 -3.80
CA PHE A 189 -11.75 -30.10 -4.16
C PHE A 189 -11.00 -29.44 -5.33
N TYR A 190 -9.68 -29.34 -5.27
CA TYR A 190 -8.87 -28.77 -6.34
C TYR A 190 -8.91 -29.61 -7.60
N GLU A 191 -8.94 -30.94 -7.52
CA GLU A 191 -9.14 -31.83 -8.67
C GLU A 191 -10.44 -31.50 -9.42
N SER A 192 -11.53 -31.15 -8.70
CA SER A 192 -12.79 -30.76 -9.33
C SER A 192 -12.73 -29.45 -10.12
N LEU A 193 -11.72 -28.60 -9.87
CA LEU A 193 -11.51 -27.32 -10.57
C LEU A 193 -10.68 -27.47 -11.86
N VAL A 194 -10.00 -28.59 -12.06
CA VAL A 194 -9.14 -28.84 -13.24
C VAL A 194 -9.83 -28.51 -14.57
N PRO A 195 -11.08 -28.93 -14.84
CA PRO A 195 -11.74 -28.64 -16.12
C PRO A 195 -11.90 -27.14 -16.43
N MET A 196 -11.87 -26.28 -15.39
CA MET A 196 -11.96 -24.82 -15.57
C MET A 196 -10.61 -24.16 -15.80
N LEU A 197 -9.51 -24.82 -15.42
CA LEU A 197 -8.18 -24.20 -15.29
C LEU A 197 -7.10 -24.89 -16.13
N GLU A 198 -7.37 -26.02 -16.77
CA GLU A 198 -6.40 -26.82 -17.54
C GLU A 198 -5.68 -26.05 -18.66
N ASN A 199 -6.31 -24.97 -19.15
CA ASN A 199 -5.70 -24.10 -20.15
C ASN A 199 -4.86 -22.96 -19.53
N THR A 200 -4.89 -22.80 -18.20
CA THR A 200 -4.22 -21.72 -17.46
C THR A 200 -3.07 -22.26 -16.61
N PHE A 201 -3.28 -23.41 -15.98
CA PHE A 201 -2.30 -24.04 -15.09
C PHE A 201 -2.10 -25.52 -15.43
N PRO A 202 -0.87 -26.06 -15.26
CA PRO A 202 -0.67 -27.51 -15.20
C PRO A 202 -1.52 -28.13 -14.07
N PRO A 203 -2.09 -29.35 -14.24
CA PRO A 203 -2.93 -29.96 -13.21
C PRO A 203 -2.27 -30.05 -11.81
N GLU A 204 -0.95 -30.29 -11.75
CA GLU A 204 -0.16 -30.34 -10.52
C GLU A 204 -0.09 -29.01 -9.76
N ASP A 205 -0.29 -27.89 -10.44
CA ASP A 205 -0.32 -26.55 -9.86
C ASP A 205 -1.72 -26.15 -9.35
N ILE A 206 -2.77 -26.92 -9.69
CA ILE A 206 -4.14 -26.68 -9.21
C ILE A 206 -4.30 -27.37 -7.86
N SER A 207 -3.81 -26.74 -6.81
CA SER A 207 -3.78 -27.29 -5.45
C SER A 207 -3.78 -26.17 -4.41
N PHE A 208 -3.94 -26.53 -3.12
CA PHE A 208 -3.85 -25.56 -2.02
C PHE A 208 -2.48 -24.84 -1.99
N ARG A 209 -1.43 -25.45 -2.54
CA ARG A 209 -0.10 -24.81 -2.66
C ARG A 209 -0.13 -23.51 -3.49
N ASN A 210 -1.07 -23.40 -4.39
CA ASN A 210 -1.30 -22.22 -5.24
C ASN A 210 -2.69 -21.62 -5.02
N ALA A 211 -3.25 -21.73 -3.80
CA ALA A 211 -4.63 -21.39 -3.47
C ALA A 211 -5.02 -19.98 -3.96
N TYR A 212 -4.15 -18.99 -3.76
CA TYR A 212 -4.42 -17.62 -4.21
C TYR A 212 -4.41 -17.49 -5.73
N MET A 213 -3.46 -18.10 -6.43
CA MET A 213 -3.37 -18.01 -7.89
C MET A 213 -4.56 -18.67 -8.57
N VAL A 214 -5.02 -19.81 -8.03
CA VAL A 214 -6.23 -20.50 -8.48
C VAL A 214 -7.48 -19.66 -8.24
N PHE A 215 -7.60 -19.09 -7.04
CA PHE A 215 -8.70 -18.17 -6.70
C PHE A 215 -8.69 -16.94 -7.61
N ASP A 216 -7.55 -16.28 -7.79
CA ASP A 216 -7.43 -15.07 -8.61
C ASP A 216 -7.88 -15.33 -10.05
N ALA A 217 -7.41 -16.42 -10.67
CA ALA A 217 -7.78 -16.78 -12.03
C ALA A 217 -9.29 -17.02 -12.17
N LEU A 218 -9.89 -17.79 -11.27
CA LEU A 218 -11.33 -18.08 -11.30
C LEU A 218 -12.18 -16.88 -10.96
N ASN A 219 -11.76 -16.06 -9.99
CA ASN A 219 -12.45 -14.82 -9.64
C ASN A 219 -12.49 -13.84 -10.81
N VAL A 220 -11.35 -13.61 -11.47
CA VAL A 220 -11.28 -12.72 -12.62
C VAL A 220 -12.06 -13.29 -13.82
N ALA A 221 -11.97 -14.61 -14.07
CA ALA A 221 -12.75 -15.25 -15.12
C ALA A 221 -14.26 -15.11 -14.85
N ASN A 222 -14.70 -15.28 -13.60
CA ASN A 222 -16.10 -15.12 -13.21
C ASN A 222 -16.63 -13.69 -13.40
N ILE A 223 -15.76 -12.70 -13.26
CA ILE A 223 -16.13 -11.27 -13.46
C ILE A 223 -16.16 -10.92 -14.95
N HIS A 224 -15.18 -11.36 -15.74
CA HIS A 224 -14.91 -10.80 -17.08
C HIS A 224 -15.23 -11.74 -18.23
N ASN A 225 -15.29 -13.05 -18.01
CA ASN A 225 -15.47 -14.01 -19.11
C ASN A 225 -16.92 -14.49 -19.19
N SER A 226 -17.68 -13.90 -20.09
CA SER A 226 -19.09 -14.28 -20.34
C SER A 226 -19.28 -15.71 -20.87
N SER A 227 -18.21 -16.36 -21.33
CA SER A 227 -18.23 -17.76 -21.77
C SER A 227 -17.79 -18.73 -20.67
N PHE A 228 -17.45 -18.22 -19.49
CA PHE A 228 -17.06 -19.05 -18.37
C PHE A 228 -18.28 -19.78 -17.79
N PRO A 229 -18.26 -21.09 -17.61
CA PRO A 229 -19.39 -21.89 -17.16
C PRO A 229 -19.62 -21.77 -15.64
N SER A 230 -19.76 -20.53 -15.14
CA SER A 230 -19.84 -20.23 -13.70
C SER A 230 -21.04 -20.88 -13.03
N ASP A 231 -22.19 -20.95 -13.71
CA ASP A 231 -23.43 -21.48 -13.09
C ASP A 231 -23.40 -23.00 -12.90
N GLU A 232 -22.58 -23.72 -13.68
CA GLU A 232 -22.51 -25.17 -13.66
C GLU A 232 -21.34 -25.72 -12.83
N LEU A 233 -20.15 -25.09 -12.96
CA LEU A 233 -18.90 -25.59 -12.39
C LEU A 233 -18.42 -24.75 -11.19
N LEU A 234 -18.62 -23.43 -11.22
CA LEU A 234 -18.25 -22.52 -10.13
C LEU A 234 -19.51 -22.06 -9.39
N THR A 235 -20.18 -22.99 -8.70
CA THR A 235 -21.34 -22.64 -7.88
C THR A 235 -20.97 -21.66 -6.78
N LYS A 236 -21.94 -21.02 -6.14
CA LYS A 236 -21.69 -20.10 -5.01
C LYS A 236 -20.94 -20.79 -3.88
N GLU A 237 -21.28 -22.04 -3.61
CA GLU A 237 -20.65 -22.86 -2.58
C GLU A 237 -19.19 -23.17 -2.95
N THR A 238 -18.93 -23.56 -4.21
CA THR A 238 -17.58 -23.83 -4.73
C THR A 238 -16.74 -22.55 -4.65
N PHE A 239 -17.31 -21.40 -5.06
CA PHE A 239 -16.60 -20.13 -4.99
C PHE A 239 -16.31 -19.69 -3.55
N ALA A 240 -17.27 -19.86 -2.64
CA ALA A 240 -17.07 -19.53 -1.22
C ALA A 240 -15.98 -20.41 -0.59
N GLN A 241 -15.95 -21.71 -0.92
CA GLN A 241 -14.88 -22.60 -0.46
C GLN A 241 -13.53 -22.21 -1.02
N LEU A 242 -13.46 -21.91 -2.31
CA LEU A 242 -12.24 -21.44 -2.98
C LEU A 242 -11.70 -20.16 -2.33
N GLN A 243 -12.58 -19.19 -2.06
CA GLN A 243 -12.23 -17.94 -1.38
C GLN A 243 -11.74 -18.19 0.05
N TYR A 244 -12.41 -19.06 0.79
CA TYR A 244 -11.99 -19.43 2.14
C TYR A 244 -10.58 -20.05 2.15
N LEU A 245 -10.29 -20.94 1.20
CA LEU A 245 -8.97 -21.57 1.08
C LEU A 245 -7.88 -20.56 0.72
N ALA A 246 -8.16 -19.65 -0.21
CA ALA A 246 -7.25 -18.58 -0.55
C ALA A 246 -7.01 -17.61 0.62
N ASN A 247 -8.06 -17.28 1.38
CA ASN A 247 -7.97 -16.46 2.60
C ASN A 247 -7.08 -17.12 3.65
N THR A 248 -7.32 -18.43 3.91
CA THR A 248 -6.51 -19.21 4.86
C THR A 248 -5.05 -19.24 4.45
N TYR A 249 -4.77 -19.47 3.17
CA TYR A 249 -3.43 -19.49 2.62
C TYR A 249 -2.71 -18.15 2.82
N GLU A 250 -3.30 -17.05 2.36
CA GLU A 250 -2.68 -15.72 2.37
C GLU A 250 -2.55 -15.13 3.78
N PHE A 251 -3.55 -15.36 4.66
CA PHE A 251 -3.47 -14.86 6.02
C PHE A 251 -2.34 -15.50 6.81
N ASN A 252 -2.13 -16.81 6.68
CA ASN A 252 -1.04 -17.51 7.35
C ASN A 252 0.36 -17.18 6.77
N LEU A 253 0.44 -16.77 5.51
CA LEU A 253 1.68 -16.21 4.94
C LEU A 253 1.97 -14.80 5.44
N ALA A 254 0.94 -14.02 5.74
CA ALA A 254 1.08 -12.61 6.14
C ALA A 254 1.22 -12.39 7.65
N TRP A 255 0.72 -13.33 8.48
CA TRP A 255 0.66 -13.17 9.92
C TRP A 255 0.87 -14.49 10.69
N SER A 256 1.57 -14.38 11.81
CA SER A 256 1.68 -15.42 12.84
C SER A 256 1.79 -14.77 14.22
N GLU A 257 0.98 -15.24 15.16
CA GLU A 257 1.01 -14.73 16.54
C GLU A 257 2.35 -15.07 17.24
N SER A 258 2.92 -16.24 16.94
CA SER A 258 4.21 -16.69 17.51
C SER A 258 5.41 -16.00 16.86
N GLU A 259 5.28 -15.50 15.64
CA GLU A 259 6.35 -14.90 14.85
C GLU A 259 5.91 -13.57 14.20
N PRO A 260 5.73 -12.49 14.98
CA PRO A 260 5.21 -11.20 14.49
C PRO A 260 6.03 -10.58 13.34
N ILE A 261 7.31 -10.94 13.21
CA ILE A 261 8.19 -10.48 12.12
C ILE A 261 7.62 -10.86 10.73
N ARG A 262 6.82 -11.93 10.63
CA ARG A 262 6.13 -12.33 9.40
C ARG A 262 5.29 -11.19 8.82
N ALA A 263 4.69 -10.38 9.68
CA ALA A 263 3.84 -9.25 9.30
C ALA A 263 4.62 -7.95 9.03
N ILE A 264 5.86 -8.03 8.58
CA ILE A 264 6.74 -6.86 8.34
C ILE A 264 6.09 -5.79 7.45
N ALA A 265 5.30 -6.20 6.46
CA ALA A 265 4.56 -5.28 5.59
C ALA A 265 3.53 -4.42 6.36
N GLY A 266 2.84 -5.03 7.32
CA GLY A 266 1.92 -4.34 8.23
C GLY A 266 2.65 -3.46 9.23
N SER A 267 3.80 -3.91 9.73
CA SER A 267 4.65 -3.12 10.66
C SER A 267 5.22 -1.88 9.98
N THR A 268 5.67 -2.00 8.75
CA THR A 268 6.14 -0.85 7.93
C THR A 268 5.01 0.15 7.72
N LEU A 269 3.83 -0.33 7.32
CA LEU A 269 2.64 0.50 7.15
C LEU A 269 2.23 1.20 8.46
N ALA A 270 2.26 0.49 9.59
CA ALA A 270 1.97 1.09 10.91
C ALA A 270 2.91 2.24 11.24
N THR A 271 4.19 2.11 10.90
CA THR A 271 5.19 3.18 11.08
C THR A 271 4.90 4.39 10.20
N ASP A 272 4.53 4.18 8.93
CA ASP A 272 4.18 5.26 8.00
C ASP A 272 2.93 6.02 8.45
N ILE A 273 1.88 5.31 8.86
CA ILE A 273 0.67 5.90 9.41
C ILE A 273 1.00 6.75 10.64
N LEU A 274 1.73 6.17 11.59
CA LEU A 274 2.11 6.85 12.83
C LEU A 274 2.97 8.09 12.57
N ALA A 275 3.94 8.00 11.65
CA ALA A 275 4.82 9.11 11.30
C ALA A 275 4.02 10.28 10.71
N SER A 276 3.13 9.98 9.76
CA SER A 276 2.26 10.96 9.12
C SER A 276 1.37 11.68 10.13
N LEU A 277 0.57 10.93 10.90
CA LEU A 277 -0.36 11.50 11.88
C LEU A 277 0.40 12.24 13.01
N THR A 278 1.55 11.73 13.45
CA THR A 278 2.40 12.39 14.46
C THR A 278 2.94 13.72 13.95
N SER A 279 3.37 13.81 12.69
CA SER A 279 3.85 15.05 12.09
C SER A 279 2.75 16.13 12.09
N PHE A 280 1.54 15.73 11.72
CA PHE A 280 0.37 16.60 11.72
C PHE A 280 0.02 17.10 13.15
N VAL A 281 -0.10 16.20 14.12
CA VAL A 281 -0.44 16.53 15.52
C VAL A 281 0.63 17.41 16.16
N LYS A 282 1.92 17.06 16.04
CA LYS A 282 3.03 17.85 16.60
C LYS A 282 3.12 19.26 16.04
N SER A 283 2.75 19.45 14.77
CA SER A 283 2.76 20.77 14.13
C SER A 283 1.48 21.56 14.39
N LYS A 284 0.53 21.03 15.13
CA LYS A 284 -0.80 21.59 15.33
C LYS A 284 -1.49 21.91 13.99
N GLY A 285 -1.46 20.95 13.07
CA GLY A 285 -2.05 21.09 11.74
C GLY A 285 -1.34 22.06 10.77
N LYS A 286 -0.19 22.63 11.18
CA LYS A 286 0.56 23.61 10.36
C LYS A 286 1.53 22.99 9.39
N LYS A 287 1.95 21.75 9.63
CA LYS A 287 2.84 20.94 8.77
C LYS A 287 2.27 19.54 8.65
N GLY A 288 2.60 18.88 7.55
CA GLY A 288 2.00 17.60 7.20
C GLY A 288 0.66 17.78 6.51
N SER A 289 0.25 16.77 5.79
CA SER A 289 -1.01 16.79 5.06
C SER A 289 -2.18 16.49 5.99
N LYS A 290 -3.30 17.17 5.76
CA LYS A 290 -4.57 16.92 6.46
C LYS A 290 -5.19 15.58 6.06
N LEU A 291 -5.01 15.22 4.78
CA LEU A 291 -5.45 13.97 4.21
C LEU A 291 -4.26 13.27 3.55
N ASN A 292 -3.98 12.05 3.99
CA ASN A 292 -2.97 11.19 3.37
C ASN A 292 -3.68 10.01 2.75
N VAL A 293 -3.32 9.67 1.51
CA VAL A 293 -3.86 8.51 0.78
C VAL A 293 -2.70 7.68 0.26
N GLN A 294 -2.56 6.47 0.76
CA GLN A 294 -1.54 5.52 0.34
C GLN A 294 -2.20 4.31 -0.29
N PHE A 295 -1.64 3.84 -1.40
CA PHE A 295 -2.09 2.64 -2.08
C PHE A 295 -1.12 1.49 -1.86
N GLY A 296 -1.67 0.29 -1.73
CA GLY A 296 -0.90 -0.94 -1.60
C GLY A 296 -1.71 -2.18 -1.92
N ALA A 297 -1.11 -3.36 -1.73
CA ALA A 297 -1.77 -4.62 -2.00
C ALA A 297 -2.41 -5.24 -0.75
N TYR A 298 -3.16 -6.31 -0.96
CA TYR A 298 -3.89 -7.01 0.11
C TYR A 298 -2.98 -7.54 1.23
N ALA A 299 -1.73 -7.88 0.92
CA ALA A 299 -0.78 -8.40 1.93
C ALA A 299 -0.52 -7.40 3.07
N ASN A 300 -0.48 -6.09 2.77
CA ASN A 300 -0.36 -5.06 3.80
C ASN A 300 -1.56 -5.05 4.75
N PHE A 301 -2.78 -5.21 4.19
CA PHE A 301 -3.99 -5.28 4.99
C PHE A 301 -3.96 -6.48 5.92
N LEU A 302 -3.71 -7.69 5.38
CA LEU A 302 -3.68 -8.92 6.17
C LEU A 302 -2.64 -8.86 7.29
N ALA A 303 -1.43 -8.39 6.99
CA ALA A 303 -0.37 -8.20 7.96
C ALA A 303 -0.76 -7.18 9.05
N PHE A 304 -1.31 -6.04 8.66
CA PHE A 304 -1.80 -5.04 9.61
C PHE A 304 -2.97 -5.54 10.44
N PHE A 305 -3.93 -6.25 9.84
CA PHE A 305 -5.08 -6.82 10.54
C PHE A 305 -4.65 -7.78 11.65
N GLY A 306 -3.68 -8.65 11.37
CA GLY A 306 -3.11 -9.55 12.37
C GLY A 306 -2.43 -8.79 13.52
N LEU A 307 -1.54 -7.86 13.20
CA LEU A 307 -0.83 -7.02 14.19
C LEU A 307 -1.78 -6.20 15.05
N ALA A 308 -2.79 -5.59 14.45
CA ALA A 308 -3.80 -4.78 15.13
C ALA A 308 -4.89 -5.61 15.83
N GLN A 309 -4.77 -6.95 15.83
CA GLN A 309 -5.69 -7.89 16.44
C GLN A 309 -7.15 -7.75 15.96
N LEU A 310 -7.36 -7.26 14.75
CA LEU A 310 -8.69 -7.06 14.15
C LEU A 310 -9.49 -8.37 13.99
N PRO A 311 -8.90 -9.57 13.77
CA PRO A 311 -9.64 -10.83 13.79
C PRO A 311 -10.38 -11.12 15.11
N LYS A 312 -9.97 -10.49 16.23
CA LYS A 312 -10.72 -10.58 17.50
C LYS A 312 -12.01 -9.76 17.49
N ALA A 313 -12.05 -8.68 16.69
CA ALA A 313 -13.25 -7.87 16.52
C ALA A 313 -14.21 -8.46 15.49
N ASN A 314 -13.70 -9.00 14.39
CA ASN A 314 -14.47 -9.70 13.36
C ASN A 314 -13.54 -10.68 12.61
N VAL A 315 -13.96 -11.94 12.51
CA VAL A 315 -13.21 -13.01 11.82
C VAL A 315 -12.97 -12.69 10.33
N ASP A 316 -13.81 -11.89 9.71
CA ASP A 316 -13.66 -11.48 8.31
C ASP A 316 -12.34 -10.76 8.02
N PHE A 317 -11.65 -10.23 9.04
CA PHE A 317 -10.31 -9.67 8.93
C PHE A 317 -9.20 -10.72 8.70
N THR A 318 -9.53 -12.00 8.64
CA THR A 318 -8.63 -13.04 8.12
C THR A 318 -8.77 -13.23 6.62
N GLY A 319 -9.70 -12.53 5.97
CA GLY A 319 -9.96 -12.61 4.54
C GLY A 319 -9.16 -11.60 3.72
N ILE A 320 -8.86 -11.99 2.48
CA ILE A 320 -8.27 -11.09 1.47
C ILE A 320 -9.28 -9.96 1.21
N PRO A 321 -8.94 -8.69 1.46
CA PRO A 321 -9.84 -7.58 1.14
C PRO A 321 -10.21 -7.56 -0.34
N ASN A 322 -11.45 -7.26 -0.67
CA ASN A 322 -11.91 -7.13 -2.05
C ASN A 322 -11.21 -5.95 -2.77
N TYR A 323 -11.31 -5.89 -4.11
CA TYR A 323 -10.82 -4.76 -4.89
C TYR A 323 -11.45 -3.45 -4.41
N ALA A 324 -10.67 -2.36 -4.40
CA ALA A 324 -11.05 -1.03 -3.92
C ALA A 324 -11.36 -0.93 -2.41
N SER A 325 -11.05 -1.97 -1.62
CA SER A 325 -11.13 -1.88 -0.16
C SER A 325 -10.25 -0.76 0.40
N SER A 326 -10.71 -0.17 1.50
CA SER A 326 -9.95 0.90 2.16
C SER A 326 -10.10 0.84 3.68
N MET A 327 -9.02 1.17 4.37
CA MET A 327 -9.01 1.41 5.81
C MET A 327 -8.59 2.85 6.10
N VAL A 328 -9.18 3.42 7.14
CA VAL A 328 -9.03 4.83 7.47
C VAL A 328 -8.72 5.01 8.95
N PHE A 329 -7.79 5.91 9.23
CA PHE A 329 -7.47 6.39 10.56
C PHE A 329 -7.84 7.88 10.62
N GLU A 330 -8.88 8.21 11.36
CA GLU A 330 -9.35 9.59 11.54
C GLU A 330 -8.82 10.14 12.85
N LEU A 331 -8.24 11.34 12.83
CA LEU A 331 -7.98 12.12 14.03
C LEU A 331 -9.25 12.91 14.36
N VAL A 332 -9.88 12.63 15.49
CA VAL A 332 -11.15 13.21 15.89
C VAL A 332 -11.03 13.91 17.25
N THR A 333 -11.87 14.92 17.45
CA THR A 333 -11.95 15.67 18.71
C THR A 333 -13.35 16.20 18.95
N GLU A 334 -13.72 16.38 20.24
CA GLU A 334 -14.90 17.13 20.68
C GLU A 334 -14.53 18.53 21.21
N SER A 335 -13.25 18.92 21.14
CA SER A 335 -12.80 20.24 21.56
C SER A 335 -13.21 21.30 20.53
N GLU A 336 -13.69 22.46 21.02
CA GLU A 336 -14.01 23.64 20.21
C GLU A 336 -12.78 24.51 19.88
N ASP A 337 -11.59 24.14 20.38
CA ASP A 337 -10.36 24.87 20.11
C ASP A 337 -9.98 24.78 18.62
N GLU A 338 -9.35 25.83 18.08
CA GLU A 338 -8.85 25.83 16.68
C GLU A 338 -7.94 24.63 16.39
N PHE A 339 -7.12 24.24 17.37
CA PHE A 339 -6.41 22.96 17.39
C PHE A 339 -6.34 22.47 18.84
N PRO A 340 -6.90 21.29 19.14
CA PRO A 340 -7.00 20.76 20.50
C PRO A 340 -5.63 20.41 21.09
N GLU A 341 -5.59 20.30 22.42
CA GLU A 341 -4.46 19.69 23.08
C GLU A 341 -4.39 18.18 22.76
N THR A 342 -3.20 17.60 22.79
CA THR A 342 -2.98 16.20 22.42
C THR A 342 -3.84 15.21 23.22
N LYS A 343 -4.19 15.54 24.47
CA LYS A 343 -5.06 14.72 25.33
C LYS A 343 -6.52 14.67 24.87
N ASP A 344 -6.95 15.66 24.09
CA ASP A 344 -8.31 15.81 23.57
C ASP A 344 -8.43 15.31 22.12
N ILE A 345 -7.35 14.72 21.59
CA ILE A 345 -7.32 14.06 20.27
C ILE A 345 -7.52 12.57 20.46
N ASN A 346 -8.39 12.00 19.66
CA ASN A 346 -8.65 10.57 19.58
C ASN A 346 -8.43 10.07 18.15
N VAL A 347 -8.31 8.74 18.00
CA VAL A 347 -8.19 8.05 16.70
C VAL A 347 -9.36 7.08 16.55
N ARG A 348 -10.05 7.18 15.43
CA ARG A 348 -11.04 6.21 14.99
C ARG A 348 -10.51 5.44 13.79
N PHE A 349 -10.54 4.11 13.87
CA PHE A 349 -10.26 3.22 12.75
C PHE A 349 -11.56 2.77 12.11
N SER A 350 -11.63 2.84 10.78
CA SER A 350 -12.74 2.32 10.00
C SER A 350 -12.25 1.53 8.81
N PHE A 351 -13.00 0.51 8.41
CA PHE A 351 -12.71 -0.34 7.25
C PHE A 351 -13.94 -0.53 6.38
N HIS A 352 -13.73 -0.56 5.07
CA HIS A 352 -14.73 -0.97 4.09
C HIS A 352 -14.14 -2.04 3.17
N ASN A 353 -14.85 -3.16 3.04
CA ASN A 353 -14.41 -4.27 2.20
C ASN A 353 -15.03 -4.18 0.81
N GLY A 354 -14.28 -3.68 -0.16
CA GLY A 354 -14.72 -3.53 -1.54
C GLY A 354 -14.98 -2.07 -1.94
N THR A 355 -15.69 -1.91 -3.04
CA THR A 355 -16.06 -0.60 -3.60
C THR A 355 -17.10 0.08 -2.72
N ILE A 356 -16.92 1.36 -2.42
CA ILE A 356 -17.95 2.15 -1.73
C ILE A 356 -18.93 2.68 -2.77
N GLU A 357 -20.11 2.08 -2.83
CA GLU A 357 -21.17 2.43 -3.79
C GLU A 357 -22.34 3.12 -3.09
N GLY A 358 -22.76 4.24 -3.61
CA GLY A 358 -23.99 4.93 -3.16
C GLY A 358 -23.92 5.54 -1.77
N SER A 359 -25.10 5.79 -1.18
CA SER A 359 -25.29 6.48 0.11
C SER A 359 -25.75 5.56 1.25
N ASP A 360 -25.94 4.29 1.00
CA ASP A 360 -26.52 3.35 1.95
C ASP A 360 -25.56 3.04 3.10
N ALA A 361 -26.10 2.73 4.27
CA ALA A 361 -25.31 2.52 5.47
C ALA A 361 -24.35 1.33 5.34
N GLU A 362 -24.75 0.30 4.62
CA GLU A 362 -23.94 -0.91 4.36
C GLU A 362 -22.75 -0.64 3.43
N SER A 363 -22.83 0.43 2.62
CA SER A 363 -21.78 0.86 1.69
C SER A 363 -20.78 1.86 2.31
N LYS A 364 -20.77 2.03 3.64
CA LYS A 364 -19.90 2.99 4.33
C LYS A 364 -18.83 2.28 5.14
N PRO A 365 -17.64 2.86 5.30
CA PRO A 365 -16.64 2.34 6.23
C PRO A 365 -17.22 2.20 7.65
N THR A 366 -17.08 1.01 8.22
CA THR A 366 -17.54 0.68 9.58
C THR A 366 -16.37 0.83 10.54
N ALA A 367 -16.63 1.43 11.70
CA ALA A 367 -15.63 1.55 12.76
C ALA A 367 -15.43 0.22 13.49
N PHE A 368 -14.17 -0.13 13.77
CA PHE A 368 -13.78 -1.33 14.51
C PHE A 368 -12.79 -0.99 15.61
N PRO A 369 -12.83 -1.72 16.73
CA PRO A 369 -11.83 -1.58 17.78
C PRO A 369 -10.49 -2.14 17.32
N LEU A 370 -9.40 -1.42 17.63
CA LEU A 370 -8.02 -1.84 17.38
C LEU A 370 -7.41 -2.53 18.60
N PHE A 371 -6.37 -3.33 18.38
CA PHE A 371 -5.49 -3.89 19.42
C PHE A 371 -6.23 -4.72 20.49
N GLY A 372 -7.35 -5.35 20.12
CA GLY A 372 -8.17 -6.15 21.03
C GLY A 372 -8.93 -5.32 22.08
N GLN A 373 -9.04 -4.01 21.92
CA GLN A 373 -9.85 -3.14 22.75
C GLN A 373 -11.35 -3.35 22.50
N SER A 374 -12.21 -2.76 23.34
CA SER A 374 -13.67 -2.78 23.13
C SER A 374 -14.19 -1.53 22.43
N GLU A 375 -13.47 -0.42 22.56
CA GLU A 375 -13.87 0.89 22.03
C GLU A 375 -13.36 1.10 20.61
N THR A 376 -14.22 1.68 19.77
CA THR A 376 -13.88 2.01 18.37
C THR A 376 -13.12 3.32 18.21
N VAL A 377 -12.98 4.08 19.31
CA VAL A 377 -12.24 5.33 19.36
C VAL A 377 -11.20 5.24 20.48
N LEU A 378 -9.94 5.45 20.15
CA LEU A 378 -8.81 5.35 21.09
C LEU A 378 -8.22 6.73 21.36
N PRO A 379 -7.84 7.04 22.62
CA PRO A 379 -7.00 8.21 22.89
C PRO A 379 -5.72 8.20 22.06
N TRP A 380 -5.32 9.37 21.54
CA TRP A 380 -4.10 9.51 20.75
C TRP A 380 -2.86 8.89 21.40
N SER A 381 -2.70 9.07 22.73
CA SER A 381 -1.55 8.51 23.45
C SER A 381 -1.50 6.98 23.44
N GLU A 382 -2.66 6.33 23.55
CA GLU A 382 -2.77 4.86 23.49
C GLU A 382 -2.51 4.35 22.07
N PHE A 383 -3.13 5.00 21.08
CA PHE A 383 -2.87 4.69 19.66
C PHE A 383 -1.38 4.77 19.34
N VAL A 384 -0.69 5.85 19.74
CA VAL A 384 0.76 6.00 19.54
C VAL A 384 1.56 4.87 20.20
N SER A 385 1.15 4.46 21.41
CA SER A 385 1.84 3.38 22.13
C SER A 385 1.75 2.06 21.38
N HIS A 386 0.53 1.66 21.00
CA HIS A 386 0.29 0.41 20.27
C HIS A 386 0.91 0.41 18.86
N MET A 387 0.81 1.52 18.13
CA MET A 387 1.44 1.62 16.80
C MET A 387 2.96 1.54 16.85
N LYS A 388 3.59 2.04 17.93
CA LYS A 388 5.04 1.87 18.13
C LYS A 388 5.42 0.43 18.46
N GLU A 389 4.57 -0.28 19.20
CA GLU A 389 4.80 -1.68 19.55
C GLU A 389 4.79 -2.59 18.31
N ILE A 390 3.88 -2.35 17.39
CA ILE A 390 3.75 -3.15 16.16
C ILE A 390 4.57 -2.61 14.98
N GLY A 391 5.08 -1.39 15.07
CA GLY A 391 5.84 -0.72 14.01
C GLY A 391 7.29 -1.23 13.88
N VAL A 392 7.95 -0.79 12.82
CA VAL A 392 9.38 -1.05 12.58
C VAL A 392 10.23 0.12 13.05
N PRO A 393 11.51 -0.10 13.39
CA PRO A 393 12.47 0.97 13.59
C PRO A 393 12.55 1.90 12.36
N THR A 394 12.63 3.20 12.60
CA THR A 394 12.88 4.19 11.54
C THR A 394 14.36 4.30 11.20
N ASP A 395 15.25 3.81 12.08
CA ASP A 395 16.67 3.72 11.83
C ASP A 395 16.99 2.52 10.94
N GLN A 396 17.73 2.77 9.87
CA GLN A 396 18.05 1.74 8.88
C GLN A 396 18.93 0.62 9.45
N THR A 397 19.81 0.92 10.41
CA THR A 397 20.67 -0.09 11.05
C THR A 397 19.84 -1.05 11.87
N GLU A 398 18.96 -0.51 12.72
CA GLU A 398 18.06 -1.30 13.55
C GLU A 398 17.11 -2.16 12.68
N TRP A 399 16.63 -1.61 11.56
CA TRP A 399 15.79 -2.36 10.60
C TRP A 399 16.57 -3.53 9.98
N CYS A 400 17.81 -3.26 9.51
CA CYS A 400 18.66 -4.30 8.92
C CYS A 400 19.00 -5.41 9.90
N GLU A 401 19.24 -5.07 11.17
CA GLU A 401 19.47 -6.03 12.26
C GLU A 401 18.23 -6.87 12.54
N MET A 402 17.07 -6.22 12.67
CA MET A 402 15.79 -6.91 12.90
C MET A 402 15.47 -7.89 11.78
N CYS A 403 15.70 -7.48 10.53
CA CYS A 403 15.44 -8.31 9.35
C CYS A 403 16.54 -9.33 9.04
N GLY A 404 17.70 -9.30 9.71
CA GLY A 404 18.83 -10.15 9.38
C GLY A 404 19.35 -9.95 7.95
N SER A 405 19.11 -8.77 7.36
CA SER A 405 19.41 -8.49 5.96
C SER A 405 20.80 -7.94 5.77
N THR A 406 21.55 -8.51 4.80
CA THR A 406 22.93 -8.13 4.49
C THR A 406 23.13 -7.65 3.05
N SER A 407 22.04 -7.53 2.28
CA SER A 407 22.01 -7.13 0.88
C SER A 407 21.19 -5.87 0.67
N GLY A 408 21.10 -5.38 -0.55
CA GLY A 408 20.32 -4.19 -0.88
C GLY A 408 20.75 -2.97 -0.05
N LYS A 409 19.80 -2.30 0.58
CA LYS A 409 20.05 -1.13 1.44
C LYS A 409 20.89 -1.46 2.69
N CYS A 410 20.91 -2.73 3.12
CA CYS A 410 21.67 -3.20 4.29
C CYS A 410 23.11 -3.57 3.96
N ALA A 411 23.54 -3.63 2.71
CA ALA A 411 24.87 -4.05 2.30
C ALA A 411 25.99 -3.19 2.89
N ALA A 412 25.79 -1.89 3.00
CA ALA A 412 26.77 -0.96 3.57
C ALA A 412 26.98 -1.22 5.07
N ILE A 413 25.88 -1.41 5.81
CA ILE A 413 25.89 -1.68 7.27
C ILE A 413 26.53 -3.02 7.56
N ALA A 414 26.21 -4.07 6.80
CA ALA A 414 26.83 -5.39 6.92
C ALA A 414 28.33 -5.33 6.66
N GLY A 415 28.77 -4.48 5.72
CA GLY A 415 30.21 -4.24 5.43
C GLY A 415 30.95 -3.61 6.62
N GLU A 416 30.37 -2.64 7.31
CA GLU A 416 30.96 -1.98 8.48
C GLU A 416 31.03 -2.90 9.71
N SER A 417 30.00 -3.70 9.96
CA SER A 417 29.96 -4.67 11.06
C SER A 417 31.06 -5.74 10.92
N LEU A 418 31.36 -6.15 9.70
CA LEU A 418 32.43 -7.12 9.41
C LEU A 418 33.83 -6.52 9.55
N THR A 419 34.00 -5.20 9.44
CA THR A 419 35.28 -4.50 9.64
C THR A 419 35.54 -4.23 11.13
N ALA A 420 34.48 -4.05 11.92
CA ALA A 420 34.62 -3.83 13.39
C ALA A 420 34.99 -5.10 14.17
N SER A 421 34.71 -6.30 13.64
CA SER A 421 34.93 -7.59 14.28
C SER A 421 36.31 -8.22 13.98
N SER A 422 37.09 -7.69 13.04
CA SER A 422 38.41 -8.27 12.68
C SER A 422 39.58 -7.42 13.18
N GLY A 423 39.97 -7.64 14.43
CA GLY A 423 41.31 -7.27 14.89
C GLY A 423 42.37 -8.00 14.06
N ASN A 424 43.30 -7.26 13.42
CA ASN A 424 44.53 -7.72 12.74
C ASN A 424 44.43 -8.47 11.40
N GLY A 425 43.43 -8.24 10.56
CA GLY A 425 43.39 -8.72 9.16
C GLY A 425 43.31 -7.58 8.14
N ILE A 426 43.80 -7.81 6.91
CA ILE A 426 43.62 -6.89 5.78
C ILE A 426 42.11 -6.69 5.53
N SER A 427 41.63 -5.43 5.53
CA SER A 427 40.20 -5.16 5.32
C SER A 427 39.71 -5.76 3.99
N ARG A 428 38.45 -6.25 3.93
CA ARG A 428 37.88 -6.86 2.72
C ARG A 428 37.90 -5.91 1.53
N ILE A 429 37.80 -4.61 1.76
CA ILE A 429 37.92 -3.59 0.71
C ILE A 429 39.34 -3.62 0.14
N VAL A 430 40.35 -3.67 1.01
CA VAL A 430 41.77 -3.77 0.60
C VAL A 430 42.03 -5.14 -0.05
N ALA A 431 41.46 -6.22 0.46
CA ALA A 431 41.54 -7.55 -0.19
C ALA A 431 40.85 -7.58 -1.57
N GLY A 432 39.72 -6.92 -1.70
CA GLY A 432 39.02 -6.77 -2.98
C GLY A 432 39.83 -5.94 -3.99
N VAL A 433 40.43 -4.85 -3.57
CA VAL A 433 41.33 -4.03 -4.41
C VAL A 433 42.56 -4.78 -4.83
N ILE A 434 43.18 -5.53 -3.89
CA ILE A 434 44.34 -6.39 -4.18
C ILE A 434 43.93 -7.49 -5.20
N GLY A 435 42.78 -8.16 -4.99
CA GLY A 435 42.26 -9.17 -5.88
C GLY A 435 42.00 -8.61 -7.31
N ALA A 436 41.38 -7.44 -7.42
CA ALA A 436 41.14 -6.77 -8.68
C ALA A 436 42.44 -6.39 -9.40
N LEU A 437 43.44 -5.87 -8.69
CA LEU A 437 44.74 -5.52 -9.25
C LEU A 437 45.50 -6.77 -9.71
N VAL A 438 45.47 -7.86 -8.95
CA VAL A 438 46.10 -9.14 -9.32
C VAL A 438 45.43 -9.72 -10.56
N THR A 439 44.09 -9.71 -10.61
CA THR A 439 43.35 -10.19 -11.77
C THR A 439 43.67 -9.34 -13.02
N LEU A 440 43.73 -8.03 -12.89
CA LEU A 440 44.09 -7.12 -13.97
C LEU A 440 45.51 -7.38 -14.46
N ALA A 441 46.47 -7.56 -13.55
CA ALA A 441 47.87 -7.88 -13.90
C ALA A 441 47.98 -9.22 -14.64
N VAL A 442 47.26 -10.27 -14.18
CA VAL A 442 47.24 -11.57 -14.84
C VAL A 442 46.62 -11.49 -16.21
N VAL A 443 45.48 -10.81 -16.38
CA VAL A 443 44.80 -10.63 -17.65
C VAL A 443 45.68 -9.86 -18.66
N LEU A 444 46.28 -8.74 -18.20
CA LEU A 444 47.19 -7.98 -19.07
C LEU A 444 48.47 -8.74 -19.38
N GLY A 445 49.01 -9.53 -18.44
CA GLY A 445 50.15 -10.42 -18.67
C GLY A 445 49.85 -11.49 -19.69
N LEU A 446 48.72 -12.16 -19.61
CA LEU A 446 48.26 -13.15 -20.59
C LEU A 446 48.02 -12.52 -21.98
N GLN A 447 47.40 -11.38 -22.05
CA GLN A 447 47.20 -10.63 -23.30
C GLN A 447 48.53 -10.26 -23.95
N THR A 448 49.50 -9.82 -23.15
CA THR A 448 50.84 -9.49 -23.65
C THR A 448 51.56 -10.73 -24.18
N LEU A 449 51.46 -11.87 -23.47
CA LEU A 449 52.03 -13.14 -23.91
C LEU A 449 51.40 -13.62 -25.24
N VAL A 450 50.08 -13.53 -25.39
CA VAL A 450 49.37 -13.89 -26.62
C VAL A 450 49.79 -12.98 -27.76
N LEU A 451 49.94 -11.70 -27.53
CA LEU A 451 50.41 -10.73 -28.55
C LEU A 451 51.84 -11.02 -28.97
N LEU A 452 52.74 -11.36 -28.04
CA LEU A 452 54.15 -11.69 -28.35
C LEU A 452 54.29 -13.04 -29.04
N ALA A 453 53.59 -14.09 -28.55
CA ALA A 453 53.62 -15.42 -29.14
C ALA A 453 52.90 -15.51 -30.50
N GLY A 454 51.85 -14.72 -30.69
CA GLY A 454 51.05 -14.62 -31.93
C GLY A 454 51.62 -13.70 -32.98
N GLY A 455 52.74 -13.00 -32.69
CA GLY A 455 53.36 -12.09 -33.66
C GLY A 455 52.56 -10.83 -33.94
N PHE A 456 51.53 -10.51 -33.14
CA PHE A 456 50.67 -9.33 -33.33
C PHE A 456 51.37 -8.05 -32.91
N ARG A 457 51.29 -7.01 -33.72
CA ARG A 457 51.77 -5.67 -33.38
C ARG A 457 50.62 -4.73 -33.13
N LEU A 458 50.65 -4.02 -32.01
CA LEU A 458 49.71 -2.92 -31.73
C LEU A 458 49.97 -1.75 -32.66
N VAL A 459 49.01 -1.46 -33.58
CA VAL A 459 49.06 -0.31 -34.49
C VAL A 459 48.09 0.74 -34.01
N ARG A 460 48.54 2.01 -33.93
CA ARG A 460 47.65 3.14 -33.57
C ARG A 460 46.54 3.27 -34.62
N LYS A 461 45.29 3.43 -34.17
CA LYS A 461 44.07 3.55 -35.00
C LYS A 461 44.18 4.59 -36.14
N SER A 462 44.97 5.66 -35.97
CA SER A 462 45.22 6.68 -36.95
C SER A 462 46.01 6.20 -38.18
N LYS A 463 46.89 5.21 -38.02
CA LYS A 463 47.65 4.68 -39.17
C LYS A 463 46.83 3.70 -39.99
N VAL A 464 45.99 2.86 -39.36
CA VAL A 464 45.11 1.91 -40.05
C VAL A 464 44.07 2.61 -40.92
N VAL A 465 43.51 3.71 -40.46
CA VAL A 465 42.54 4.50 -41.26
C VAL A 465 43.20 5.16 -42.46
N THR A 466 44.43 5.58 -42.33
CA THR A 466 45.18 6.20 -43.46
C THR A 466 45.55 5.18 -44.55
N GLU A 467 45.95 3.95 -44.18
CA GLU A 467 46.24 2.90 -45.13
C GLU A 467 44.99 2.41 -45.85
N LEU A 468 43.89 2.23 -45.16
CA LEU A 468 42.60 1.84 -45.77
C LEU A 468 42.00 2.92 -46.68
N GLN A 469 42.25 4.19 -46.42
CA GLN A 469 41.83 5.25 -47.33
C GLN A 469 42.73 5.36 -48.57
N PHE A 470 44.02 5.07 -48.44
CA PHE A 470 44.97 5.07 -49.56
C PHE A 470 44.71 3.90 -50.53
N GLU A 471 44.42 2.67 -50.02
CA GLU A 471 44.04 1.56 -50.87
C GLU A 471 42.70 1.76 -51.59
N LYS A 472 41.74 2.42 -50.93
CA LYS A 472 40.43 2.75 -51.53
C LYS A 472 40.54 3.82 -52.62
N GLN A 473 41.50 4.75 -52.51
CA GLN A 473 41.78 5.77 -53.53
C GLN A 473 42.53 5.19 -54.76
N LEU A 474 43.39 4.19 -54.56
CA LEU A 474 44.05 3.48 -55.63
C LEU A 474 43.10 2.60 -56.47
N SER A 475 42.10 1.98 -55.82
CA SER A 475 41.10 1.14 -56.48
C SER A 475 40.07 1.94 -57.33
N VAL A 476 39.91 3.24 -57.05
CA VAL A 476 38.99 4.14 -57.80
C VAL A 476 39.67 4.77 -59.02
N ASN A 477 41.00 4.84 -59.06
CA ASN A 477 41.73 5.39 -60.19
C ASN A 477 42.20 4.34 -61.20
N THR A 478 41.84 3.06 -61.02
CA THR A 478 42.16 1.92 -61.93
C THR A 478 40.94 1.23 -62.51
N ALA A 479 39.71 1.86 -62.41
CA ALA A 479 38.49 1.38 -63.08
C ALA A 479 38.01 2.37 -64.14
#